data_d006dbf38e33da64104f84a20ff85c78
#
_entry.id   d006dbf38e33da64104f84a20ff85c78
#
_cell.length_a   1.000
_cell.length_b   1.000
_cell.length_c   1.000
_cell.angle_alpha   90.00
_cell.angle_beta   90.00
_cell.angle_gamma   90.00
#
_symmetry.space_group_name_H-M   'P 1'
#
loop_
_entity.id
_entity.type
_entity.pdbx_description
1 polymer ?
#
loop_
_entity_poly.entity_id
_entity_poly.type
_entity_poly.pdbx_seq_one_letter_code
_entity_poly.pdbx_strand_id
1 'polypeptide(L)'
;WKIPLLRRKIGIVTQEPQLLENRNTFENIAFALEVMGALPEEIEAKTNTLLDLVELNECAYKYPGQLSGGQQTRVSIARALANNPVVLLCDEPTGNLDPDLSIQIVSLLEKINRAGTTVIMATHDSTIVNRRKKRVIELKDGKITRDEQDGSYIVR
;
A
#
# COMPACT_ATOMS: atom_id res chain seq x y z
N TRP A 1 9.62 -17.72 17.43
CA TRP A 1 8.62 -18.62 16.80
C TRP A 1 7.38 -17.88 16.30
N LYS A 2 6.98 -16.73 16.89
CA LYS A 2 5.80 -15.96 16.48
C LYS A 2 6.05 -14.92 15.38
N ILE A 3 7.31 -14.58 15.09
CA ILE A 3 7.69 -13.53 14.12
C ILE A 3 7.16 -13.79 12.71
N PRO A 4 7.28 -15.01 12.14
CA PRO A 4 6.72 -15.28 10.81
C PRO A 4 5.20 -15.11 10.75
N LEU A 5 4.49 -15.48 11.81
CA LEU A 5 3.03 -15.31 11.90
C LEU A 5 2.64 -13.84 12.00
N LEU A 6 3.43 -13.03 12.71
CA LEU A 6 3.21 -11.59 12.80
C LEU A 6 3.44 -10.92 11.43
N ARG A 7 4.53 -11.26 10.74
CA ARG A 7 4.83 -10.72 9.41
C ARG A 7 3.71 -10.98 8.39
N ARG A 8 3.02 -12.11 8.49
CA ARG A 8 1.87 -12.43 7.63
C ARG A 8 0.66 -11.51 7.85
N LYS A 9 0.57 -10.86 9.02
CA LYS A 9 -0.51 -9.94 9.38
C LYS A 9 -0.19 -8.47 9.07
N ILE A 10 0.99 -8.20 8.52
CA ILE A 10 1.45 -6.85 8.19
C ILE A 10 1.73 -6.79 6.70
N GLY A 11 1.04 -5.90 5.99
CA GLY A 11 1.38 -5.52 4.62
C GLY A 11 2.38 -4.36 4.65
N ILE A 12 3.32 -4.35 3.72
CA ILE A 12 4.32 -3.28 3.59
C ILE A 12 4.31 -2.76 2.17
N VAL A 13 4.23 -1.45 2.04
CA VAL A 13 4.37 -0.70 0.78
C VAL A 13 5.54 0.26 0.97
N THR A 14 6.58 0.10 0.17
CA THR A 14 7.79 0.94 0.19
C THR A 14 7.69 2.04 -0.87
N GLN A 15 8.47 3.10 -0.72
CA GLN A 15 8.54 4.21 -1.66
C GLN A 15 8.84 3.73 -3.09
N GLU A 16 9.79 2.79 -3.24
CA GLU A 16 10.01 2.07 -4.49
C GLU A 16 9.20 0.76 -4.44
N PRO A 17 8.29 0.50 -5.40
CA PRO A 17 7.36 -0.63 -5.35
C PRO A 17 7.98 -2.03 -5.31
N GLN A 18 9.27 -2.18 -5.64
CA GLN A 18 10.03 -3.45 -5.62
C GLN A 18 9.26 -4.62 -6.26
N LEU A 19 8.72 -4.40 -7.45
CA LEU A 19 7.99 -5.41 -8.20
C LEU A 19 8.97 -6.46 -8.78
N LEU A 20 8.45 -7.66 -8.98
CA LEU A 20 9.19 -8.72 -9.66
C LEU A 20 9.17 -8.44 -11.17
N GLU A 21 10.29 -8.03 -11.73
CA GLU A 21 10.43 -7.56 -13.12
C GLU A 21 10.11 -8.65 -14.14
N ASN A 22 10.33 -9.91 -13.80
CA ASN A 22 10.05 -11.08 -14.62
C ASN A 22 8.63 -11.64 -14.48
N ARG A 23 7.76 -10.94 -13.73
CA ARG A 23 6.35 -11.28 -13.52
C ARG A 23 5.45 -10.13 -13.93
N ASN A 24 4.32 -10.43 -14.55
CA ASN A 24 3.30 -9.43 -14.87
C ASN A 24 2.56 -8.94 -13.60
N THR A 25 1.62 -8.02 -13.76
CA THR A 25 0.84 -7.44 -12.64
C THR A 25 0.06 -8.51 -11.86
N PHE A 26 -0.65 -9.38 -12.56
CA PHE A 26 -1.39 -10.49 -11.92
C PHE A 26 -0.45 -11.38 -11.11
N GLU A 27 0.64 -11.83 -11.71
CA GLU A 27 1.64 -12.71 -11.08
C GLU A 27 2.36 -12.04 -9.91
N ASN A 28 2.59 -10.73 -9.95
CA ASN A 28 3.15 -9.98 -8.83
C ASN A 28 2.24 -10.01 -7.61
N ILE A 29 0.92 -9.89 -7.81
CA ILE A 29 -0.07 -9.94 -6.73
C ILE A 29 -0.24 -11.38 -6.25
N ALA A 30 -0.39 -12.33 -7.17
CA ALA A 30 -0.58 -13.76 -6.90
C ALA A 30 0.59 -14.37 -6.10
N PHE A 31 1.82 -13.88 -6.33
CA PHE A 31 3.02 -14.40 -5.68
C PHE A 31 2.91 -14.42 -4.14
N ALA A 32 2.29 -13.41 -3.54
CA ALA A 32 2.11 -13.38 -2.10
C ALA A 32 1.20 -14.51 -1.59
N LEU A 33 0.23 -14.93 -2.38
CA LEU A 33 -0.68 -16.05 -2.08
C LEU A 33 -0.02 -17.40 -2.37
N GLU A 34 0.75 -17.50 -3.46
CA GLU A 34 1.54 -18.69 -3.80
C GLU A 34 2.49 -19.08 -2.65
N VAL A 35 3.24 -18.10 -2.12
CA VAL A 35 4.17 -18.30 -1.00
C VAL A 35 3.46 -18.77 0.27
N MET A 36 2.17 -18.45 0.41
CA MET A 36 1.36 -18.90 1.54
C MET A 36 0.74 -20.30 1.34
N GLY A 37 0.90 -20.87 0.14
CA GLY A 37 0.37 -22.20 -0.19
C GLY A 37 -1.14 -22.18 -0.46
N ALA A 38 -1.70 -21.07 -0.91
CA ALA A 38 -3.10 -21.00 -1.32
C ALA A 38 -3.36 -21.88 -2.54
N LEU A 39 -4.60 -22.35 -2.69
CA LEU A 39 -5.01 -23.16 -3.84
C LEU A 39 -5.10 -22.30 -5.10
N PRO A 40 -4.86 -22.87 -6.30
CA PRO A 40 -4.89 -22.09 -7.55
C PRO A 40 -6.18 -21.30 -7.76
N GLU A 41 -7.34 -21.88 -7.44
CA GLU A 41 -8.64 -21.24 -7.56
C GLU A 41 -8.78 -20.05 -6.59
N GLU A 42 -8.25 -20.17 -5.38
CA GLU A 42 -8.24 -19.09 -4.38
C GLU A 42 -7.32 -17.95 -4.82
N ILE A 43 -6.16 -18.29 -5.40
CA ILE A 43 -5.18 -17.32 -5.94
C ILE A 43 -5.84 -16.51 -7.04
N GLU A 44 -6.48 -17.17 -8.01
CA GLU A 44 -7.14 -16.52 -9.15
C GLU A 44 -8.25 -15.57 -8.67
N ALA A 45 -9.20 -16.08 -7.88
CA ALA A 45 -10.33 -15.31 -7.39
C ALA A 45 -9.89 -14.09 -6.59
N LYS A 46 -8.92 -14.26 -5.69
CA LYS A 46 -8.45 -13.18 -4.84
C LYS A 46 -7.61 -12.16 -5.59
N THR A 47 -6.77 -12.60 -6.51
CA THR A 47 -5.97 -11.71 -7.35
C THR A 47 -6.86 -10.82 -8.21
N ASN A 48 -7.92 -11.37 -8.81
CA ASN A 48 -8.91 -10.60 -9.57
C ASN A 48 -9.62 -9.57 -8.68
N THR A 49 -10.05 -9.96 -7.48
CA THR A 49 -10.65 -9.02 -6.51
C THR A 49 -9.70 -7.87 -6.14
N LEU A 50 -8.41 -8.15 -6.01
CA LEU A 50 -7.41 -7.13 -5.70
C LEU A 50 -7.13 -6.22 -6.90
N LEU A 51 -7.12 -6.76 -8.13
CA LEU A 51 -7.02 -5.98 -9.36
C LEU A 51 -8.18 -5.00 -9.50
N ASP A 52 -9.42 -5.45 -9.20
CA ASP A 52 -10.60 -4.60 -9.17
C ASP A 52 -10.47 -3.48 -8.12
N LEU A 53 -10.01 -3.83 -6.91
CA LEU A 53 -9.84 -2.87 -5.80
C LEU A 53 -8.89 -1.73 -6.17
N VAL A 54 -7.78 -2.07 -6.86
CA VAL A 54 -6.75 -1.10 -7.25
C VAL A 54 -6.94 -0.54 -8.66
N GLU A 55 -8.03 -0.91 -9.36
CA GLU A 55 -8.42 -0.43 -10.70
C GLU A 55 -7.35 -0.72 -11.77
N LEU A 56 -6.82 -1.97 -11.79
CA LEU A 56 -5.77 -2.39 -12.70
C LEU A 56 -6.13 -3.60 -13.59
N ASN A 57 -7.41 -3.89 -13.80
CA ASN A 57 -7.85 -5.03 -14.62
C ASN A 57 -7.26 -5.01 -16.04
N GLU A 58 -7.25 -3.84 -16.68
CA GLU A 58 -6.69 -3.66 -18.03
C GLU A 58 -5.16 -3.81 -18.07
N CYS A 59 -4.52 -3.77 -16.92
CA CYS A 59 -3.08 -3.90 -16.76
C CYS A 59 -2.66 -5.26 -16.20
N ALA A 60 -3.56 -6.23 -16.03
CA ALA A 60 -3.31 -7.50 -15.36
C ALA A 60 -2.11 -8.26 -15.96
N TYR A 61 -1.92 -8.20 -17.26
CA TYR A 61 -0.85 -8.91 -17.96
C TYR A 61 0.34 -8.03 -18.36
N LYS A 62 0.37 -6.75 -17.94
CA LYS A 62 1.51 -5.85 -18.17
C LYS A 62 2.63 -6.14 -17.17
N TYR A 63 3.86 -6.06 -17.64
CA TYR A 63 5.07 -6.15 -16.81
C TYR A 63 5.39 -4.79 -16.14
N PRO A 64 6.16 -4.77 -15.04
CA PRO A 64 6.48 -3.53 -14.32
C PRO A 64 6.97 -2.40 -15.20
N GLY A 65 7.88 -2.67 -16.14
CA GLY A 65 8.41 -1.66 -17.08
C GLY A 65 7.37 -1.06 -18.05
N GLN A 66 6.16 -1.62 -18.14
CA GLN A 66 5.05 -1.14 -18.97
C GLN A 66 4.02 -0.34 -18.15
N LEU A 67 4.22 -0.20 -16.85
CA LEU A 67 3.33 0.48 -15.92
C LEU A 67 3.86 1.87 -15.58
N SER A 68 2.93 2.84 -15.41
CA SER A 68 3.29 4.12 -14.80
C SER A 68 3.67 3.96 -13.32
N GLY A 69 4.37 4.93 -12.74
CA GLY A 69 4.74 4.90 -11.32
C GLY A 69 3.54 4.73 -10.38
N GLY A 70 2.43 5.41 -10.65
CA GLY A 70 1.18 5.24 -9.89
C GLY A 70 0.57 3.85 -10.04
N GLN A 71 0.65 3.25 -11.24
CA GLN A 71 0.22 1.86 -11.45
C GLN A 71 1.11 0.87 -10.69
N GLN A 72 2.42 1.05 -10.71
CA GLN A 72 3.35 0.22 -9.94
C GLN A 72 3.08 0.31 -8.43
N THR A 73 2.81 1.50 -7.91
CA THR A 73 2.41 1.70 -6.50
C THR A 73 1.11 0.97 -6.19
N ARG A 74 0.10 1.03 -7.07
CA ARG A 74 -1.16 0.29 -6.92
C ARG A 74 -0.94 -1.23 -6.91
N VAL A 75 -0.05 -1.78 -7.75
CA VAL A 75 0.34 -3.20 -7.72
C VAL A 75 0.98 -3.56 -6.38
N SER A 76 1.90 -2.73 -5.87
CA SER A 76 2.55 -2.93 -4.57
C SER A 76 1.52 -2.96 -3.43
N ILE A 77 0.54 -2.05 -3.44
CA ILE A 77 -0.56 -2.03 -2.47
C ILE A 77 -1.39 -3.32 -2.57
N ALA A 78 -1.80 -3.74 -3.77
CA ALA A 78 -2.57 -4.97 -3.97
C ALA A 78 -1.81 -6.20 -3.46
N ARG A 79 -0.52 -6.32 -3.79
CA ARG A 79 0.35 -7.40 -3.30
C ARG A 79 0.46 -7.40 -1.77
N ALA A 80 0.58 -6.23 -1.14
CA ALA A 80 0.63 -6.11 0.31
C ALA A 80 -0.68 -6.52 1.00
N LEU A 81 -1.82 -6.37 0.32
CA LEU A 81 -3.15 -6.75 0.80
C LEU A 81 -3.48 -8.25 0.61
N ALA A 82 -2.71 -8.97 -0.21
CA ALA A 82 -3.04 -10.34 -0.61
C ALA A 82 -3.31 -11.29 0.58
N ASN A 83 -2.60 -11.12 1.69
CA ASN A 83 -2.73 -11.95 2.89
C ASN A 83 -3.72 -11.40 3.93
N ASN A 84 -4.63 -10.49 3.56
CA ASN A 84 -5.58 -9.83 4.47
C ASN A 84 -4.88 -9.28 5.74
N PRO A 85 -3.92 -8.37 5.60
CA PRO A 85 -3.19 -7.85 6.74
C PRO A 85 -4.12 -7.04 7.66
N VAL A 86 -3.86 -7.10 8.97
CA VAL A 86 -4.56 -6.25 9.94
C VAL A 86 -3.98 -4.84 9.96
N VAL A 87 -2.71 -4.70 9.53
CA VAL A 87 -2.01 -3.42 9.42
C VAL A 87 -1.32 -3.33 8.07
N LEU A 88 -1.46 -2.19 7.39
CA LEU A 88 -0.73 -1.82 6.19
C LEU A 88 0.21 -0.65 6.53
N LEU A 89 1.51 -0.90 6.40
CA LEU A 89 2.56 0.10 6.58
C LEU A 89 2.95 0.65 5.22
N CYS A 90 2.84 1.95 5.02
CA CYS A 90 3.21 2.62 3.77
C CYS A 90 4.32 3.63 4.06
N ASP A 91 5.47 3.43 3.44
CA ASP A 91 6.61 4.34 3.55
C ASP A 91 6.70 5.18 2.28
N GLU A 92 6.37 6.48 2.38
CA GLU A 92 6.35 7.46 1.28
C GLU A 92 5.66 6.94 0.00
N PRO A 93 4.44 6.39 0.06
CA PRO A 93 3.80 5.72 -1.09
C PRO A 93 3.44 6.69 -2.22
N THR A 94 3.62 8.00 -2.01
CA THR A 94 3.33 9.07 -2.96
C THR A 94 4.58 9.87 -3.36
N GLY A 95 5.75 9.53 -2.82
CA GLY A 95 6.96 10.36 -2.93
C GLY A 95 7.48 10.58 -4.36
N ASN A 96 7.15 9.71 -5.30
CA ASN A 96 7.58 9.79 -6.71
C ASN A 96 6.40 10.03 -7.68
N LEU A 97 5.26 10.52 -7.16
CA LEU A 97 4.04 10.71 -7.94
C LEU A 97 3.70 12.20 -8.06
N ASP A 98 3.02 12.55 -9.14
CA ASP A 98 2.42 13.87 -9.26
C ASP A 98 1.27 14.06 -8.24
N PRO A 99 0.83 15.31 -8.00
CA PRO A 99 -0.17 15.61 -6.97
C PRO A 99 -1.52 14.89 -7.18
N ASP A 100 -1.95 14.71 -8.42
CA ASP A 100 -3.25 14.08 -8.72
C ASP A 100 -3.19 12.57 -8.47
N LEU A 101 -2.12 11.91 -8.89
CA LEU A 101 -1.89 10.50 -8.58
C LEU A 101 -1.71 10.28 -7.07
N SER A 102 -1.03 11.19 -6.38
CA SER A 102 -0.87 11.16 -4.92
C SER A 102 -2.21 11.16 -4.19
N ILE A 103 -3.13 12.03 -4.63
CA ILE A 103 -4.49 12.09 -4.09
C ILE A 103 -5.24 10.77 -4.32
N GLN A 104 -5.09 10.16 -5.50
CA GLN A 104 -5.72 8.88 -5.83
C GLN A 104 -5.19 7.74 -4.95
N ILE A 105 -3.87 7.66 -4.74
CA ILE A 105 -3.26 6.65 -3.86
C ILE A 105 -3.75 6.81 -2.42
N VAL A 106 -3.77 8.04 -1.89
CA VAL A 106 -4.28 8.27 -0.53
C VAL A 106 -5.76 7.92 -0.42
N SER A 107 -6.57 8.23 -1.44
CA SER A 107 -7.99 7.85 -1.47
C SER A 107 -8.18 6.32 -1.48
N LEU A 108 -7.32 5.58 -2.19
CA LEU A 108 -7.29 4.12 -2.16
C LEU A 108 -6.94 3.61 -0.76
N LEU A 109 -5.91 4.16 -0.10
CA LEU A 109 -5.55 3.80 1.26
C LEU A 109 -6.68 4.07 2.26
N GLU A 110 -7.42 5.16 2.09
CA GLU A 110 -8.61 5.45 2.90
C GLU A 110 -9.74 4.44 2.66
N LYS A 111 -9.95 3.98 1.41
CA LYS A 111 -10.91 2.92 1.09
C LYS A 111 -10.54 1.62 1.78
N ILE A 112 -9.25 1.25 1.77
CA ILE A 112 -8.71 0.08 2.46
C ILE A 112 -8.91 0.19 3.99
N ASN A 113 -8.65 1.38 4.55
CA ASN A 113 -8.86 1.61 5.97
C ASN A 113 -10.33 1.50 6.38
N ARG A 114 -11.26 2.05 5.59
CA ARG A 114 -12.71 1.88 5.83
C ARG A 114 -13.18 0.44 5.76
N ALA A 115 -12.47 -0.41 4.99
CA ALA A 115 -12.73 -1.85 4.93
C ALA A 115 -12.18 -2.64 6.14
N GLY A 116 -11.52 -1.97 7.11
CA GLY A 116 -11.10 -2.56 8.38
C GLY A 116 -9.60 -2.76 8.56
N THR A 117 -8.76 -2.53 7.55
CA THR A 117 -7.30 -2.58 7.69
C THR A 117 -6.78 -1.30 8.35
N THR A 118 -5.99 -1.40 9.40
CA THR A 118 -5.29 -0.24 9.95
C THR A 118 -4.20 0.22 8.97
N VAL A 119 -4.24 1.48 8.55
CA VAL A 119 -3.23 2.04 7.65
C VAL A 119 -2.34 3.00 8.42
N ILE A 120 -1.03 2.80 8.35
CA ILE A 120 -0.01 3.70 8.88
C ILE A 120 0.83 4.16 7.68
N MET A 121 0.82 5.46 7.41
CA MET A 121 1.54 6.06 6.30
C MET A 121 2.60 7.03 6.83
N ALA A 122 3.85 6.76 6.56
CA ALA A 122 4.93 7.73 6.74
C ALA A 122 4.95 8.65 5.52
N THR A 123 4.98 9.95 5.74
CA THR A 123 5.09 10.95 4.68
C THR A 123 5.63 12.28 5.20
N HIS A 124 6.31 13.00 4.34
CA HIS A 124 6.71 14.40 4.54
C HIS A 124 5.85 15.38 3.72
N ASP A 125 4.82 14.88 3.02
CA ASP A 125 3.91 15.74 2.24
C ASP A 125 2.89 16.44 3.14
N SER A 126 3.19 17.70 3.45
CA SER A 126 2.33 18.56 4.26
C SER A 126 0.94 18.78 3.64
N THR A 127 0.83 18.77 2.31
CA THR A 127 -0.43 18.96 1.60
C THR A 127 -1.39 17.81 1.86
N ILE A 128 -0.89 16.57 1.79
CA ILE A 128 -1.66 15.37 2.09
C ILE A 128 -2.11 15.38 3.55
N VAL A 129 -1.17 15.61 4.50
CA VAL A 129 -1.47 15.62 5.93
C VAL A 129 -2.54 16.66 6.25
N ASN A 130 -2.36 17.90 5.78
CA ASN A 130 -3.28 19.01 6.07
C ASN A 130 -4.66 18.83 5.42
N ARG A 131 -4.71 18.17 4.26
CA ARG A 131 -5.98 17.96 3.54
C ARG A 131 -6.81 16.81 4.12
N ARG A 132 -6.17 15.76 4.63
CA ARG A 132 -6.85 14.54 5.06
C ARG A 132 -7.29 14.55 6.52
N LYS A 133 -6.67 15.37 7.36
CA LYS A 133 -7.06 15.55 8.77
C LYS A 133 -7.22 14.21 9.51
N LYS A 134 -6.18 13.38 9.48
CA LYS A 134 -6.13 12.11 10.23
C LYS A 134 -5.30 12.30 11.50
N ARG A 135 -5.20 11.23 12.30
CA ARG A 135 -4.26 11.21 13.44
C ARG A 135 -2.83 11.39 12.89
N VAL A 136 -2.12 12.35 13.43
CA VAL A 136 -0.73 12.68 13.07
C VAL A 136 0.18 12.38 14.24
N ILE A 137 1.18 11.56 14.01
CA ILE A 137 2.24 11.24 14.96
C ILE A 137 3.55 11.79 14.40
N GLU A 138 4.15 12.77 15.10
CA GLU A 138 5.43 13.35 14.71
C GLU A 138 6.57 12.61 15.43
N LEU A 139 7.54 12.16 14.62
CA LEU A 139 8.74 11.49 15.11
C LEU A 139 9.95 12.42 14.91
N LYS A 140 10.73 12.65 15.98
CA LYS A 140 11.98 13.38 15.93
C LYS A 140 13.02 12.66 16.80
N ASP A 141 14.20 12.40 16.22
CA ASP A 141 15.31 11.73 16.92
C ASP A 141 14.88 10.40 17.59
N GLY A 142 14.03 9.62 16.90
CA GLY A 142 13.51 8.34 17.40
C GLY A 142 12.47 8.44 18.52
N LYS A 143 11.96 9.64 18.82
CA LYS A 143 10.95 9.86 19.85
C LYS A 143 9.68 10.46 19.26
N ILE A 144 8.54 10.12 19.86
CA ILE A 144 7.27 10.78 19.55
C ILE A 144 7.28 12.16 20.23
N THR A 145 7.19 13.20 19.40
CA THR A 145 7.13 14.59 19.87
C THR A 145 5.71 15.16 19.85
N ARG A 146 4.82 14.55 19.06
CA ARG A 146 3.43 14.95 18.95
C ARG A 146 2.57 13.76 18.54
N ASP A 147 1.33 13.70 19.05
CA ASP A 147 0.31 12.71 18.70
C ASP A 147 -1.05 13.41 18.80
N GLU A 148 -1.65 13.73 17.66
CA GLU A 148 -2.87 14.54 17.57
C GLU A 148 -3.89 13.87 16.64
N GLN A 149 -5.13 13.79 17.10
CA GLN A 149 -6.29 13.48 16.25
C GLN A 149 -6.58 14.68 15.36
N ASP A 150 -6.97 14.43 14.10
CA ASP A 150 -7.23 15.48 13.09
C ASP A 150 -6.08 16.49 12.96
N GLY A 151 -4.85 15.99 13.14
CA GLY A 151 -3.65 16.79 13.20
C GLY A 151 -3.31 17.46 11.87
N SER A 152 -2.41 18.45 11.93
CA SER A 152 -1.86 19.13 10.76
C SER A 152 -0.35 19.01 10.71
N TYR A 153 0.23 19.19 9.53
CA TYR A 153 1.68 19.28 9.37
C TYR A 153 2.15 20.66 9.85
N ILE A 154 3.08 20.68 10.81
CA ILE A 154 3.66 21.91 11.34
C ILE A 154 5.12 21.96 10.88
N VAL A 155 5.45 22.95 10.06
CA VAL A 155 6.85 23.27 9.72
C VAL A 155 7.44 24.03 10.91
N ARG A 156 8.48 23.50 11.52
CA ARG A 156 9.25 24.13 12.59
C ARG A 156 10.64 24.48 12.10
#